data_575fb1fc0a639f0e695f8e2f941bf33a
#
_entry.id   575fb1fc0a639f0e695f8e2f941bf33a
#
_cell.length_a   1.000
_cell.length_b   1.000
_cell.length_c   1.000
_cell.angle_alpha   90.00
_cell.angle_beta   90.00
_cell.angle_gamma   90.00
#
_symmetry.space_group_name_H-M   'P 1'
#
loop_
_entity.id
_entity.type
_entity.pdbx_description
1 polymer ?
#
loop_
_entity_poly.entity_id
_entity_poly.type
_entity_poly.pdbx_seq_one_letter_code
_entity_poly.pdbx_strand_id
1 'polypeptide(L)'
;VQIPGVDRLRKRLSKREIIYLIAPSGHPNYGDELIARAWLRHLARARPRAMVVLDCHSPGQAALMLHTEHPNVVFTDTLWQMAGYAANTDRADGPDPTTPWIWVAQAATTFGKAPRLAEGVDVFRRASSVHLLGGGYVNQVWPHHVSLMVAAAQLARTTGVPAYATGQGLIPMLTGSYGSALTDAAAEFTVFDVRDDASSKALAGVAGTRQTGDDAWLGVEDALAAAPAVDSSPRRDGVTLCLQSDLTDDFTAFGTTGLDALTRFVRATLDEWQVPGEAITVIEGIPGADNEIPTRLGDRLAGARTVPFLDVWHSGLPVGRGDTWISTRFHPHLVAAAAGDSGVAVIPRPDYYATKHRSLTAIGSLWTVVDDPDTIPARPHAGGFSASERDRAVAAKKELAQQIYPRRWF
;
A
#
# COMPACT_ATOMS: atom_id res chain seq x y z
N VAL A 1 -14.62 -31.10 27.79
CA VAL A 1 -14.18 -30.37 28.99
C VAL A 1 -14.48 -28.91 28.76
N GLN A 2 -15.54 -28.36 29.37
CA GLN A 2 -15.85 -26.93 29.33
C GLN A 2 -14.87 -26.19 30.28
N ILE A 3 -14.08 -25.29 29.70
CA ILE A 3 -13.20 -24.42 30.45
C ILE A 3 -13.97 -23.15 30.80
N PRO A 4 -14.37 -22.88 32.05
CA PRO A 4 -15.28 -21.78 32.43
C PRO A 4 -14.81 -20.36 32.05
N GLY A 5 -13.51 -20.16 31.82
CA GLY A 5 -12.92 -18.88 31.37
C GLY A 5 -13.11 -18.59 29.90
N VAL A 6 -13.14 -19.62 29.06
CA VAL A 6 -13.27 -19.49 27.59
C VAL A 6 -14.71 -19.08 27.22
N ASP A 7 -15.71 -19.59 27.92
CA ASP A 7 -17.12 -19.21 27.67
C ASP A 7 -17.42 -17.77 28.06
N ARG A 8 -16.78 -17.23 29.10
CA ARG A 8 -16.91 -15.81 29.46
C ARG A 8 -16.22 -14.90 28.45
N LEU A 9 -15.08 -15.32 27.92
CA LEU A 9 -14.37 -14.61 26.85
C LEU A 9 -15.19 -14.65 25.55
N ARG A 10 -15.72 -15.82 25.17
CA ARG A 10 -16.64 -15.97 24.02
C ARG A 10 -17.90 -15.11 24.16
N LYS A 11 -18.55 -15.07 25.33
CA LYS A 11 -19.72 -14.21 25.59
C LYS A 11 -19.39 -12.70 25.59
N ARG A 12 -18.19 -12.30 26.02
CA ARG A 12 -17.73 -10.89 25.90
C ARG A 12 -17.43 -10.52 24.45
N LEU A 13 -16.87 -11.42 23.66
CA LEU A 13 -16.60 -11.22 22.24
C LEU A 13 -17.87 -11.26 21.38
N SER A 14 -18.94 -11.98 21.82
CA SER A 14 -20.21 -12.05 21.09
C SER A 14 -21.01 -10.75 21.03
N LYS A 15 -20.65 -9.73 21.82
CA LYS A 15 -21.28 -8.40 21.82
C LYS A 15 -20.38 -7.28 21.31
N ARG A 16 -19.13 -7.59 20.89
CA ARG A 16 -18.17 -6.59 20.49
C ARG A 16 -18.21 -6.44 18.97
N GLU A 17 -18.23 -5.19 18.49
CA GLU A 17 -18.03 -4.89 17.07
C GLU A 17 -16.66 -5.42 16.63
N ILE A 18 -16.61 -6.20 15.55
CA ILE A 18 -15.39 -6.71 14.95
C ILE A 18 -15.24 -6.07 13.57
N ILE A 19 -14.21 -5.28 13.39
CA ILE A 19 -13.84 -4.68 12.11
C ILE A 19 -12.68 -5.49 11.55
N TYR A 20 -12.88 -6.13 10.40
CA TYR A 20 -11.89 -7.00 9.79
C TYR A 20 -11.23 -6.27 8.61
N LEU A 21 -9.96 -5.89 8.79
CA LEU A 21 -9.15 -5.23 7.78
C LEU A 21 -8.28 -6.24 7.05
N ILE A 22 -8.10 -6.07 5.75
CA ILE A 22 -7.21 -6.87 4.92
C ILE A 22 -6.21 -5.93 4.25
N ALA A 23 -4.91 -6.14 4.47
CA ALA A 23 -3.84 -5.30 3.93
C ALA A 23 -2.55 -6.08 3.71
N PRO A 24 -1.67 -5.66 2.79
CA PRO A 24 -0.37 -6.31 2.55
C PRO A 24 0.70 -5.90 3.58
N SER A 25 0.31 -5.68 4.84
CA SER A 25 1.22 -5.26 5.91
C SER A 25 2.09 -6.40 6.45
N GLY A 26 3.17 -6.05 7.15
CA GLY A 26 4.09 -6.98 7.80
C GLY A 26 5.20 -7.52 6.90
N HIS A 27 5.20 -7.18 5.63
CA HIS A 27 6.38 -7.19 4.76
C HIS A 27 6.80 -5.73 4.61
N PRO A 28 7.73 -5.25 5.45
CA PRO A 28 7.94 -3.82 5.60
C PRO A 28 8.04 -3.09 4.26
N ASN A 29 7.02 -2.29 3.97
CA ASN A 29 6.90 -1.43 2.80
C ASN A 29 6.29 -0.12 3.30
N TYR A 30 7.04 0.96 3.20
CA TYR A 30 6.64 2.25 3.78
C TYR A 30 5.19 2.64 3.44
N GLY A 31 4.77 2.43 2.19
CA GLY A 31 3.44 2.80 1.74
C GLY A 31 2.33 1.95 2.34
N ASP A 32 2.49 0.65 2.30
CA ASP A 32 1.48 -0.29 2.80
C ASP A 32 1.31 -0.16 4.32
N GLU A 33 2.43 0.04 5.04
CA GLU A 33 2.41 0.27 6.48
C GLU A 33 1.83 1.66 6.83
N LEU A 34 2.10 2.70 6.04
CA LEU A 34 1.49 4.02 6.20
C LEU A 34 -0.03 3.96 6.06
N ILE A 35 -0.54 3.25 5.06
CA ILE A 35 -1.96 3.04 4.84
C ILE A 35 -2.60 2.31 6.03
N ALA A 36 -2.01 1.20 6.46
CA ALA A 36 -2.51 0.44 7.60
C ALA A 36 -2.52 1.28 8.89
N ARG A 37 -1.44 2.02 9.17
CA ARG A 37 -1.34 2.98 10.29
C ARG A 37 -2.45 4.02 10.24
N ALA A 38 -2.69 4.61 9.08
CA ALA A 38 -3.69 5.66 8.91
C ALA A 38 -5.12 5.16 9.22
N TRP A 39 -5.48 3.98 8.72
CA TRP A 39 -6.77 3.36 9.00
C TRP A 39 -6.90 2.92 10.45
N LEU A 40 -5.88 2.34 11.06
CA LEU A 40 -5.89 1.98 12.48
C LEU A 40 -6.09 3.22 13.37
N ARG A 41 -5.38 4.32 13.10
CA ARG A 41 -5.54 5.60 13.80
C ARG A 41 -6.93 6.20 13.59
N HIS A 42 -7.47 6.13 12.37
CA HIS A 42 -8.84 6.57 12.11
C HIS A 42 -9.84 5.77 12.96
N LEU A 43 -9.70 4.44 12.98
CA LEU A 43 -10.56 3.56 13.77
C LEU A 43 -10.36 3.73 15.27
N ALA A 44 -9.16 4.02 15.75
CA ALA A 44 -8.92 4.34 17.16
C ALA A 44 -9.75 5.57 17.62
N ARG A 45 -9.94 6.54 16.73
CA ARG A 45 -10.77 7.72 17.00
C ARG A 45 -12.27 7.46 16.79
N ALA A 46 -12.63 6.67 15.77
CA ALA A 46 -14.03 6.46 15.36
C ALA A 46 -14.69 5.29 16.10
N ARG A 47 -13.93 4.26 16.41
CA ARG A 47 -14.39 2.96 16.98
C ARG A 47 -13.44 2.43 18.08
N PRO A 48 -13.10 3.21 19.12
CA PRO A 48 -12.06 2.84 20.10
C PRO A 48 -12.36 1.54 20.88
N ARG A 49 -13.64 1.11 20.92
CA ARG A 49 -14.07 -0.10 21.62
C ARG A 49 -14.18 -1.33 20.71
N ALA A 50 -14.14 -1.16 19.39
CA ALA A 50 -14.18 -2.27 18.45
C ALA A 50 -12.93 -3.17 18.63
N MET A 51 -13.05 -4.42 18.30
CA MET A 51 -11.91 -5.26 17.99
C MET A 51 -11.58 -5.03 16.52
N VAL A 52 -10.37 -4.56 16.24
CA VAL A 52 -9.89 -4.40 14.86
C VAL A 52 -8.95 -5.56 14.57
N VAL A 53 -9.29 -6.37 13.59
CA VAL A 53 -8.44 -7.48 13.12
C VAL A 53 -7.75 -7.00 11.85
N LEU A 54 -6.42 -7.05 11.83
CA LEU A 54 -5.62 -6.81 10.63
C LEU A 54 -5.12 -8.15 10.09
N ASP A 55 -5.73 -8.61 9.00
CA ASP A 55 -5.29 -9.79 8.26
C ASP A 55 -4.23 -9.35 7.24
N CYS A 56 -3.01 -9.83 7.43
CA CYS A 56 -1.83 -9.33 6.73
C CYS A 56 -0.80 -10.42 6.47
N HIS A 57 0.20 -10.13 5.64
CA HIS A 57 1.23 -11.10 5.25
C HIS A 57 2.01 -11.69 6.41
N SER A 58 2.44 -10.86 7.37
CA SER A 58 3.27 -11.27 8.49
C SER A 58 2.78 -10.65 9.79
N PRO A 59 1.83 -11.30 10.49
CA PRO A 59 1.19 -10.76 11.69
C PRO A 59 2.17 -10.35 12.80
N GLY A 60 3.22 -11.15 13.00
CA GLY A 60 4.24 -10.85 14.00
C GLY A 60 5.00 -9.56 13.72
N GLN A 61 5.43 -9.36 12.48
CA GLN A 61 6.13 -8.16 12.07
C GLN A 61 5.20 -6.94 12.05
N ALA A 62 3.97 -7.10 11.54
CA ALA A 62 2.96 -6.04 11.58
C ALA A 62 2.63 -5.62 13.02
N ALA A 63 2.55 -6.57 13.96
CA ALA A 63 2.32 -6.28 15.37
C ALA A 63 3.44 -5.43 15.99
N LEU A 64 4.70 -5.70 15.67
CA LEU A 64 5.83 -4.90 16.16
C LEU A 64 5.76 -3.44 15.67
N MET A 65 5.20 -3.21 14.49
CA MET A 65 5.13 -1.90 13.87
C MET A 65 3.84 -1.13 14.21
N LEU A 66 2.72 -1.82 14.42
CA LEU A 66 1.38 -1.23 14.38
C LEU A 66 0.53 -1.47 15.65
N HIS A 67 1.00 -2.24 16.64
CA HIS A 67 0.18 -2.64 17.79
C HIS A 67 -0.30 -1.45 18.65
N THR A 68 0.36 -0.32 18.60
CA THR A 68 -0.01 0.88 19.36
C THR A 68 -1.02 1.78 18.65
N GLU A 69 -1.30 1.53 17.37
CA GLU A 69 -2.11 2.43 16.53
C GLU A 69 -3.63 2.31 16.79
N HIS A 70 -4.05 1.20 17.40
CA HIS A 70 -5.43 1.03 17.88
C HIS A 70 -5.45 0.22 19.19
N PRO A 71 -6.20 0.62 20.23
CA PRO A 71 -6.16 0.00 21.55
C PRO A 71 -6.59 -1.48 21.58
N ASN A 72 -7.25 -1.96 20.54
CA ASN A 72 -7.78 -3.33 20.47
C ASN A 72 -7.49 -3.96 19.10
N VAL A 73 -6.32 -3.70 18.53
CA VAL A 73 -5.91 -4.36 17.29
C VAL A 73 -5.41 -5.78 17.56
N VAL A 74 -5.75 -6.69 16.66
CA VAL A 74 -5.29 -8.09 16.62
C VAL A 74 -4.79 -8.38 15.22
N PHE A 75 -3.72 -9.14 15.09
CA PHE A 75 -3.09 -9.46 13.81
C PHE A 75 -3.28 -10.94 13.46
N THR A 76 -3.56 -11.23 12.20
CA THR A 76 -3.70 -12.58 11.65
C THR A 76 -3.23 -12.60 10.19
N ASP A 77 -3.06 -13.78 9.61
CA ASP A 77 -2.75 -14.00 8.19
C ASP A 77 -3.72 -15.00 7.55
N THR A 78 -4.91 -15.13 8.11
CA THR A 78 -5.88 -16.17 7.78
C THR A 78 -6.21 -16.22 6.29
N LEU A 79 -6.62 -15.08 5.70
CA LEU A 79 -6.98 -15.02 4.29
C LEU A 79 -5.73 -15.04 3.40
N TRP A 80 -4.63 -14.42 3.83
CA TRP A 80 -3.38 -14.44 3.09
C TRP A 80 -2.80 -15.85 2.96
N GLN A 81 -2.81 -16.64 4.05
CA GLN A 81 -2.40 -18.05 4.00
C GLN A 81 -3.30 -18.86 3.08
N MET A 82 -4.63 -18.64 3.13
CA MET A 82 -5.57 -19.33 2.24
C MET A 82 -5.32 -18.98 0.78
N ALA A 83 -5.14 -17.68 0.45
CA ALA A 83 -4.89 -17.24 -0.92
C ALA A 83 -3.57 -17.81 -1.46
N GLY A 84 -2.50 -17.75 -0.68
CA GLY A 84 -1.20 -18.31 -1.05
C GLY A 84 -1.26 -19.84 -1.22
N TYR A 85 -1.91 -20.56 -0.31
CA TYR A 85 -2.08 -22.01 -0.42
C TYR A 85 -2.86 -22.38 -1.67
N ALA A 86 -3.99 -21.72 -1.93
CA ALA A 86 -4.85 -22.06 -3.05
C ALA A 86 -4.22 -21.78 -4.42
N ALA A 87 -3.31 -20.81 -4.49
CA ALA A 87 -2.60 -20.48 -5.72
C ALA A 87 -1.40 -21.37 -6.01
N ASN A 88 -0.76 -21.92 -4.96
CA ASN A 88 0.55 -22.57 -5.09
C ASN A 88 0.53 -24.06 -4.71
N THR A 89 -0.65 -24.65 -4.47
CA THR A 89 -0.73 -26.08 -4.16
C THR A 89 -0.68 -26.92 -5.43
N ASP A 90 0.09 -27.99 -5.38
CA ASP A 90 0.19 -29.04 -6.41
C ASP A 90 -0.54 -30.35 -6.03
N ARG A 91 -1.28 -30.32 -4.91
CA ARG A 91 -2.03 -31.50 -4.40
C ARG A 91 -3.18 -31.86 -5.33
N ALA A 92 -3.27 -33.10 -5.74
CA ALA A 92 -4.33 -33.62 -6.60
C ALA A 92 -5.74 -33.47 -6.00
N ASP A 93 -5.84 -33.45 -4.66
CA ASP A 93 -7.09 -33.26 -3.89
C ASP A 93 -7.25 -31.79 -3.37
N GLY A 94 -6.37 -30.91 -3.82
CA GLY A 94 -6.31 -29.50 -3.39
C GLY A 94 -7.23 -28.58 -4.19
N PRO A 95 -7.14 -27.26 -3.90
CA PRO A 95 -7.75 -26.22 -4.74
C PRO A 95 -7.25 -26.26 -6.17
N ASP A 96 -8.12 -25.88 -7.12
CA ASP A 96 -7.70 -25.59 -8.49
C ASP A 96 -6.92 -24.25 -8.51
N PRO A 97 -5.61 -24.26 -8.85
CA PRO A 97 -4.80 -23.05 -8.85
C PRO A 97 -5.19 -22.06 -9.97
N THR A 98 -5.99 -22.48 -10.95
CA THR A 98 -6.51 -21.58 -12.00
C THR A 98 -7.72 -20.78 -11.55
N THR A 99 -8.38 -21.21 -10.46
CA THR A 99 -9.56 -20.55 -9.86
C THR A 99 -9.46 -20.53 -8.31
N PRO A 100 -8.33 -20.07 -7.75
CA PRO A 100 -8.05 -20.21 -6.32
C PRO A 100 -9.10 -19.53 -5.43
N TRP A 101 -9.72 -18.46 -5.91
CA TRP A 101 -10.76 -17.71 -5.18
C TRP A 101 -11.99 -18.54 -4.85
N ILE A 102 -12.32 -19.57 -5.65
CA ILE A 102 -13.48 -20.44 -5.38
C ILE A 102 -13.27 -21.20 -4.08
N TRP A 103 -12.09 -21.79 -3.91
CA TRP A 103 -11.75 -22.51 -2.70
C TRP A 103 -11.61 -21.57 -1.50
N VAL A 104 -10.95 -20.42 -1.67
CA VAL A 104 -10.72 -19.44 -0.61
C VAL A 104 -12.04 -18.91 -0.06
N ALA A 105 -13.00 -18.55 -0.92
CA ALA A 105 -14.32 -18.08 -0.50
C ALA A 105 -15.08 -19.12 0.33
N GLN A 106 -14.98 -20.38 -0.05
CA GLN A 106 -15.58 -21.48 0.70
C GLN A 106 -14.85 -21.74 2.03
N ALA A 107 -13.51 -21.77 2.00
CA ALA A 107 -12.71 -22.05 3.19
C ALA A 107 -12.83 -20.94 4.25
N ALA A 108 -12.92 -19.67 3.82
CA ALA A 108 -13.09 -18.52 4.70
C ALA A 108 -14.48 -18.46 5.36
N THR A 109 -15.50 -19.09 4.76
CA THR A 109 -16.87 -18.99 5.25
C THR A 109 -17.41 -20.30 5.86
N THR A 110 -16.67 -21.41 5.76
CA THR A 110 -17.07 -22.72 6.31
C THR A 110 -15.94 -23.34 7.13
N PHE A 111 -16.28 -24.03 8.23
CA PHE A 111 -15.31 -24.84 8.96
C PHE A 111 -15.02 -26.15 8.21
N GLY A 112 -13.80 -26.64 8.30
CA GLY A 112 -13.40 -27.96 7.80
C GLY A 112 -12.53 -27.94 6.54
N LYS A 113 -12.61 -26.92 5.67
CA LYS A 113 -11.72 -26.83 4.49
C LYS A 113 -10.30 -26.36 4.87
N ALA A 114 -10.19 -25.50 5.88
CA ALA A 114 -8.91 -25.02 6.41
C ALA A 114 -8.85 -25.20 7.95
N PRO A 115 -8.80 -26.44 8.46
CA PRO A 115 -8.95 -26.71 9.90
C PRO A 115 -7.86 -26.07 10.77
N ARG A 116 -6.65 -25.85 10.22
CA ARG A 116 -5.57 -25.16 10.93
C ARG A 116 -5.82 -23.66 11.13
N LEU A 117 -6.72 -23.08 10.35
CA LEU A 117 -7.11 -21.67 10.38
C LEU A 117 -8.51 -21.46 10.97
N ALA A 118 -9.08 -22.47 11.64
CA ALA A 118 -10.46 -22.45 12.14
C ALA A 118 -10.76 -21.26 13.06
N GLU A 119 -9.83 -20.86 13.93
CA GLU A 119 -10.01 -19.70 14.81
C GLU A 119 -10.06 -18.38 14.01
N GLY A 120 -9.18 -18.22 13.00
CA GLY A 120 -9.22 -17.07 12.09
C GLY A 120 -10.51 -17.02 11.26
N VAL A 121 -10.99 -18.18 10.79
CA VAL A 121 -12.28 -18.31 10.10
C VAL A 121 -13.43 -17.92 11.02
N ASP A 122 -13.43 -18.34 12.30
CA ASP A 122 -14.46 -17.96 13.27
C ASP A 122 -14.51 -16.44 13.44
N VAL A 123 -13.35 -15.79 13.58
CA VAL A 123 -13.25 -14.35 13.72
C VAL A 123 -13.74 -13.64 12.45
N PHE A 124 -13.32 -14.09 11.26
CA PHE A 124 -13.75 -13.52 9.99
C PHE A 124 -15.27 -13.61 9.79
N ARG A 125 -15.87 -14.77 10.06
CA ARG A 125 -17.31 -15.00 9.95
C ARG A 125 -18.16 -14.15 10.91
N ARG A 126 -17.57 -13.68 11.99
CA ARG A 126 -18.22 -12.84 13.01
C ARG A 126 -17.94 -11.36 12.81
N ALA A 127 -17.23 -11.00 11.75
CA ALA A 127 -16.97 -9.59 11.45
C ALA A 127 -18.26 -8.80 11.30
N SER A 128 -18.28 -7.59 11.84
CA SER A 128 -19.36 -6.62 11.68
C SER A 128 -19.20 -5.82 10.38
N SER A 129 -17.99 -5.80 9.83
CA SER A 129 -17.63 -5.27 8.52
C SER A 129 -16.31 -5.88 8.07
N VAL A 130 -16.12 -5.96 6.76
CA VAL A 130 -14.85 -6.35 6.12
C VAL A 130 -14.36 -5.19 5.28
N HIS A 131 -13.06 -4.90 5.32
CA HIS A 131 -12.50 -3.77 4.60
C HIS A 131 -11.11 -4.11 4.02
N LEU A 132 -11.01 -4.15 2.70
CA LEU A 132 -9.73 -4.20 1.99
C LEU A 132 -9.15 -2.79 1.92
N LEU A 133 -8.00 -2.60 2.57
CA LEU A 133 -7.28 -1.33 2.57
C LEU A 133 -6.61 -1.11 1.21
N GLY A 134 -6.32 0.16 0.90
CA GLY A 134 -5.71 0.58 -0.34
C GLY A 134 -4.37 -0.06 -0.61
N GLY A 135 -3.98 0.02 -1.86
CA GLY A 135 -2.72 -0.51 -2.36
C GLY A 135 -2.83 -1.02 -3.79
N GLY A 136 -1.69 -1.41 -4.35
CA GLY A 136 -1.62 -1.96 -5.70
C GLY A 136 -1.26 -3.44 -5.68
N TYR A 137 -1.96 -4.24 -4.89
CA TYR A 137 -1.67 -5.67 -4.70
C TYR A 137 -2.70 -6.61 -5.33
N VAL A 138 -3.86 -6.13 -5.78
CA VAL A 138 -4.86 -6.93 -6.52
C VAL A 138 -4.81 -6.53 -7.99
N ASN A 139 -3.96 -7.17 -8.75
CA ASN A 139 -3.73 -6.89 -10.17
C ASN A 139 -3.05 -8.08 -10.88
N GLN A 140 -2.69 -7.94 -12.15
CA GLN A 140 -2.10 -8.99 -12.95
C GLN A 140 -0.69 -9.42 -12.49
N VAL A 141 0.00 -8.63 -11.66
CA VAL A 141 1.31 -9.02 -11.08
C VAL A 141 1.11 -10.11 -10.01
N TRP A 142 0.02 -10.02 -9.24
CA TRP A 142 -0.35 -10.98 -8.20
C TRP A 142 -1.82 -11.42 -8.35
N PRO A 143 -2.16 -12.15 -9.43
CA PRO A 143 -3.55 -12.41 -9.78
C PRO A 143 -4.32 -13.17 -8.69
N HIS A 144 -3.65 -14.03 -7.92
CA HIS A 144 -4.27 -14.83 -6.86
C HIS A 144 -4.80 -13.99 -5.69
N HIS A 145 -4.37 -12.74 -5.53
CA HIS A 145 -4.89 -11.85 -4.48
C HIS A 145 -6.35 -11.44 -4.71
N VAL A 146 -6.92 -11.66 -5.90
CA VAL A 146 -8.36 -11.53 -6.11
C VAL A 146 -9.17 -12.38 -5.13
N SER A 147 -8.58 -13.47 -4.65
CA SER A 147 -9.19 -14.35 -3.64
C SER A 147 -9.56 -13.64 -2.35
N LEU A 148 -8.80 -12.60 -1.96
CA LEU A 148 -9.09 -11.79 -0.78
C LEU A 148 -10.41 -11.00 -0.97
N MET A 149 -10.59 -10.42 -2.16
CA MET A 149 -11.82 -9.69 -2.51
C MET A 149 -13.01 -10.62 -2.59
N VAL A 150 -12.85 -11.77 -3.25
CA VAL A 150 -13.93 -12.75 -3.39
C VAL A 150 -14.35 -13.32 -2.03
N ALA A 151 -13.41 -13.55 -1.10
CA ALA A 151 -13.74 -13.97 0.26
C ALA A 151 -14.56 -12.90 1.02
N ALA A 152 -14.18 -11.63 0.91
CA ALA A 152 -14.91 -10.52 1.51
C ALA A 152 -16.33 -10.37 0.90
N ALA A 153 -16.44 -10.43 -0.43
CA ALA A 153 -17.72 -10.43 -1.14
C ALA A 153 -18.63 -11.60 -0.73
N GLN A 154 -18.05 -12.81 -0.59
CA GLN A 154 -18.77 -13.99 -0.13
C GLN A 154 -19.31 -13.82 1.29
N LEU A 155 -18.53 -13.24 2.20
CA LEU A 155 -19.00 -12.96 3.55
C LEU A 155 -20.14 -11.94 3.53
N ALA A 156 -19.98 -10.84 2.80
CA ALA A 156 -21.02 -9.81 2.64
C ALA A 156 -22.33 -10.40 2.13
N ARG A 157 -22.28 -11.18 1.05
CA ARG A 157 -23.43 -11.84 0.44
C ARG A 157 -24.13 -12.82 1.38
N THR A 158 -23.39 -13.59 2.17
CA THR A 158 -23.96 -14.63 3.03
C THR A 158 -24.46 -14.13 4.38
N THR A 159 -23.94 -13.03 4.87
CA THR A 159 -24.25 -12.51 6.21
C THR A 159 -24.92 -11.13 6.21
N GLY A 160 -24.89 -10.42 5.08
CA GLY A 160 -25.40 -9.05 4.95
C GLY A 160 -24.51 -7.99 5.62
N VAL A 161 -23.30 -8.32 6.09
CA VAL A 161 -22.36 -7.34 6.64
C VAL A 161 -21.77 -6.48 5.52
N PRO A 162 -21.51 -5.19 5.75
CA PRO A 162 -20.92 -4.33 4.73
C PRO A 162 -19.48 -4.76 4.43
N ALA A 163 -19.15 -4.81 3.14
CA ALA A 163 -17.80 -4.95 2.63
C ALA A 163 -17.34 -3.62 2.01
N TYR A 164 -16.12 -3.22 2.29
CA TYR A 164 -15.49 -2.02 1.80
C TYR A 164 -14.17 -2.35 1.12
N ALA A 165 -13.86 -1.63 0.05
CA ALA A 165 -12.54 -1.56 -0.57
C ALA A 165 -12.22 -0.10 -0.81
N THR A 166 -11.05 0.38 -0.38
CA THR A 166 -10.66 1.78 -0.54
C THR A 166 -9.30 1.91 -1.20
N GLY A 167 -9.09 2.98 -1.96
CA GLY A 167 -7.80 3.31 -2.56
C GLY A 167 -7.18 2.21 -3.42
N GLN A 168 -7.98 1.35 -4.05
CA GLN A 168 -7.49 0.20 -4.82
C GLN A 168 -6.83 0.63 -6.13
N GLY A 169 -5.60 0.17 -6.36
CA GLY A 169 -4.89 0.29 -7.62
C GLY A 169 -4.92 -1.03 -8.38
N LEU A 170 -5.70 -1.10 -9.46
CA LEU A 170 -6.02 -2.36 -10.16
C LEU A 170 -5.15 -2.61 -11.40
N ILE A 171 -4.26 -1.68 -11.75
CA ILE A 171 -3.47 -1.76 -12.97
C ILE A 171 -2.09 -2.39 -12.71
N PRO A 172 -1.64 -3.34 -13.56
CA PRO A 172 -2.29 -3.90 -14.76
C PRO A 172 -3.54 -4.70 -14.39
N MET A 173 -4.63 -4.47 -15.13
CA MET A 173 -5.93 -5.10 -14.82
C MET A 173 -5.88 -6.63 -14.97
N LEU A 174 -6.50 -7.33 -14.06
CA LEU A 174 -6.75 -8.76 -14.17
C LEU A 174 -7.57 -9.06 -15.43
N THR A 175 -7.24 -10.15 -16.11
CA THR A 175 -7.90 -10.58 -17.36
C THR A 175 -8.54 -11.96 -17.22
N GLY A 176 -9.38 -12.34 -18.20
CA GLY A 176 -10.02 -13.66 -18.23
C GLY A 176 -10.88 -13.92 -16.98
N SER A 177 -10.83 -15.14 -16.46
CA SER A 177 -11.59 -15.57 -15.28
C SER A 177 -11.23 -14.77 -14.02
N TYR A 178 -9.98 -14.35 -13.86
CA TYR A 178 -9.54 -13.48 -12.75
C TYR A 178 -10.19 -12.09 -12.82
N GLY A 179 -10.26 -11.50 -14.04
CA GLY A 179 -10.94 -10.23 -14.26
C GLY A 179 -12.43 -10.28 -13.98
N SER A 180 -13.10 -11.37 -14.41
CA SER A 180 -14.51 -11.62 -14.10
C SER A 180 -14.73 -11.75 -12.59
N ALA A 181 -13.88 -12.55 -11.91
CA ALA A 181 -13.97 -12.74 -10.46
C ALA A 181 -13.80 -11.42 -9.69
N LEU A 182 -12.90 -10.53 -10.14
CA LEU A 182 -12.72 -9.19 -9.58
C LEU A 182 -13.99 -8.35 -9.76
N THR A 183 -14.53 -8.29 -10.98
CA THR A 183 -15.72 -7.48 -11.30
C THR A 183 -16.93 -7.94 -10.52
N ASP A 184 -17.16 -9.27 -10.49
CA ASP A 184 -18.26 -9.86 -9.74
C ASP A 184 -18.14 -9.61 -8.23
N ALA A 185 -16.93 -9.73 -7.69
CA ALA A 185 -16.68 -9.43 -6.28
C ALA A 185 -16.90 -7.93 -5.99
N ALA A 186 -16.40 -7.04 -6.84
CA ALA A 186 -16.53 -5.59 -6.65
C ALA A 186 -17.99 -5.13 -6.58
N ALA A 187 -18.89 -5.79 -7.32
CA ALA A 187 -20.32 -5.49 -7.32
C ALA A 187 -21.02 -5.78 -5.98
N GLU A 188 -20.43 -6.64 -5.15
CA GLU A 188 -20.98 -7.01 -3.82
C GLU A 188 -20.50 -6.03 -2.70
N PHE A 189 -19.57 -5.11 -3.00
CA PHE A 189 -19.07 -4.18 -2.01
C PHE A 189 -20.05 -3.02 -1.80
N THR A 190 -20.27 -2.68 -0.55
CA THR A 190 -21.05 -1.49 -0.18
C THR A 190 -20.37 -0.19 -0.65
N VAL A 191 -19.03 -0.18 -0.62
CA VAL A 191 -18.20 0.88 -1.19
C VAL A 191 -16.99 0.21 -1.86
N PHE A 192 -16.79 0.51 -3.13
CA PHE A 192 -15.58 0.14 -3.86
C PHE A 192 -14.93 1.44 -4.36
N ASP A 193 -13.79 1.81 -3.77
CA ASP A 193 -13.08 3.04 -4.08
C ASP A 193 -11.70 2.72 -4.67
N VAL A 194 -11.36 3.42 -5.73
CA VAL A 194 -10.10 3.27 -6.46
C VAL A 194 -9.25 4.53 -6.37
N ARG A 195 -7.95 4.37 -6.59
CA ARG A 195 -7.02 5.49 -6.43
C ARG A 195 -6.79 6.30 -7.71
N ASP A 196 -7.05 5.73 -8.91
CA ASP A 196 -6.67 6.33 -10.17
C ASP A 196 -7.72 6.11 -11.28
N ASP A 197 -7.66 6.96 -12.31
CA ASP A 197 -8.59 6.96 -13.45
C ASP A 197 -8.58 5.64 -14.23
N ALA A 198 -7.42 5.00 -14.35
CA ALA A 198 -7.31 3.74 -15.09
C ALA A 198 -8.05 2.62 -14.35
N SER A 199 -7.91 2.55 -13.03
CA SER A 199 -8.67 1.62 -12.18
C SER A 199 -10.17 1.92 -12.20
N SER A 200 -10.54 3.21 -12.21
CA SER A 200 -11.95 3.64 -12.33
C SER A 200 -12.57 3.21 -13.67
N LYS A 201 -11.84 3.43 -14.76
CA LYS A 201 -12.27 2.99 -16.09
C LYS A 201 -12.39 1.46 -16.22
N ALA A 202 -11.48 0.73 -15.57
CA ALA A 202 -11.51 -0.74 -15.55
C ALA A 202 -12.78 -1.29 -14.87
N LEU A 203 -13.37 -0.55 -13.94
CA LEU A 203 -14.61 -0.89 -13.24
C LEU A 203 -15.83 -0.04 -13.67
N ALA A 204 -15.80 0.57 -14.83
CA ALA A 204 -16.90 1.46 -15.31
C ALA A 204 -18.28 0.78 -15.35
N GLY A 205 -18.34 -0.56 -15.45
CA GLY A 205 -19.58 -1.35 -15.39
C GLY A 205 -20.05 -1.69 -13.99
N VAL A 206 -19.28 -1.40 -12.93
CA VAL A 206 -19.62 -1.74 -11.55
C VAL A 206 -20.27 -0.53 -10.88
N ALA A 207 -21.56 -0.68 -10.53
CA ALA A 207 -22.31 0.38 -9.85
C ALA A 207 -21.70 0.70 -8.48
N GLY A 208 -21.66 2.00 -8.13
CA GLY A 208 -21.16 2.42 -6.82
C GLY A 208 -19.64 2.53 -6.70
N THR A 209 -18.89 2.29 -7.78
CA THR A 209 -17.44 2.55 -7.82
C THR A 209 -17.18 4.04 -7.61
N ARG A 210 -16.21 4.35 -6.74
CA ARG A 210 -15.76 5.71 -6.41
C ARG A 210 -14.29 5.89 -6.73
N GLN A 211 -13.85 7.14 -6.79
CA GLN A 211 -12.44 7.48 -6.96
C GLN A 211 -12.11 8.65 -6.02
N THR A 212 -11.49 8.34 -4.89
CA THR A 212 -11.05 9.36 -3.92
C THR A 212 -9.53 9.42 -3.76
N GLY A 213 -8.79 8.68 -4.57
CA GLY A 213 -7.34 8.64 -4.54
C GLY A 213 -6.78 7.54 -3.63
N ASP A 214 -5.47 7.54 -3.44
CA ASP A 214 -4.76 6.57 -2.61
C ASP A 214 -5.08 6.72 -1.12
N ASP A 215 -5.10 5.61 -0.39
CA ASP A 215 -5.40 5.62 1.05
C ASP A 215 -4.31 6.30 1.90
N ALA A 216 -3.10 6.45 1.38
CA ALA A 216 -2.04 7.19 2.05
C ALA A 216 -2.44 8.66 2.34
N TRP A 217 -3.36 9.25 1.55
CA TRP A 217 -3.89 10.59 1.83
C TRP A 217 -4.59 10.71 3.19
N LEU A 218 -5.11 9.61 3.75
CA LEU A 218 -5.67 9.60 5.10
C LEU A 218 -4.60 9.82 6.18
N GLY A 219 -3.34 9.41 5.91
CA GLY A 219 -2.22 9.48 6.85
C GLY A 219 -1.17 10.52 6.51
N VAL A 220 -1.30 11.26 5.39
CA VAL A 220 -0.24 12.15 4.90
C VAL A 220 0.08 13.27 5.88
N GLU A 221 -0.92 13.86 6.55
CA GLU A 221 -0.68 14.93 7.53
C GLU A 221 0.15 14.42 8.74
N ASP A 222 -0.17 13.21 9.22
CA ASP A 222 0.60 12.55 10.29
C ASP A 222 2.03 12.26 9.82
N ALA A 223 2.20 11.83 8.55
CA ALA A 223 3.51 11.58 7.96
C ALA A 223 4.35 12.86 7.83
N LEU A 224 3.75 13.96 7.42
CA LEU A 224 4.41 15.27 7.35
C LEU A 224 4.77 15.82 8.73
N ALA A 225 3.89 15.63 9.72
CA ALA A 225 4.14 16.05 11.10
C ALA A 225 5.25 15.24 11.78
N ALA A 226 5.44 13.99 11.37
CA ALA A 226 6.51 13.11 11.85
C ALA A 226 7.86 13.37 11.18
N ALA A 227 7.89 14.15 10.07
CA ALA A 227 9.13 14.44 9.36
C ALA A 227 10.16 15.06 10.32
N PRO A 228 11.44 14.60 10.30
CA PRO A 228 12.47 15.15 11.18
C PRO A 228 12.59 16.66 10.98
N ALA A 229 12.64 17.40 12.08
CA ALA A 229 12.80 18.84 12.03
C ALA A 229 13.96 19.21 11.10
N VAL A 230 13.70 20.14 10.19
CA VAL A 230 14.72 20.65 9.28
C VAL A 230 15.77 21.32 10.15
N ASP A 231 16.99 20.78 10.16
CA ASP A 231 18.13 21.48 10.75
C ASP A 231 18.20 22.87 10.09
N SER A 232 18.38 23.92 10.86
CA SER A 232 18.20 25.32 10.45
C SER A 232 19.09 25.79 9.28
N SER A 233 19.86 24.90 8.70
CA SER A 233 20.58 25.09 7.44
C SER A 233 19.81 24.41 6.31
N PRO A 234 19.02 25.14 5.51
CA PRO A 234 18.43 24.54 4.32
C PRO A 234 19.55 24.05 3.41
N ARG A 235 19.66 22.73 3.21
CA ARG A 235 20.47 22.17 2.14
C ARG A 235 19.77 22.49 0.82
N ARG A 236 20.04 23.65 0.25
CA ARG A 236 19.36 24.13 -0.97
C ARG A 236 19.61 23.26 -2.20
N ASP A 237 20.54 22.29 -2.14
CA ASP A 237 20.97 21.50 -3.29
C ASP A 237 21.07 19.98 -3.00
N GLY A 238 20.34 19.49 -2.00
CA GLY A 238 20.31 18.06 -1.67
C GLY A 238 19.51 17.25 -2.70
N VAL A 239 19.91 15.97 -2.85
CA VAL A 239 19.15 14.98 -3.62
C VAL A 239 18.81 13.79 -2.73
N THR A 240 17.54 13.42 -2.71
CA THR A 240 17.07 12.24 -1.99
C THR A 240 16.72 11.11 -2.97
N LEU A 241 17.29 9.93 -2.76
CA LEU A 241 17.11 8.73 -3.57
C LEU A 241 16.24 7.72 -2.83
N CYS A 242 15.19 7.22 -3.50
CA CYS A 242 14.42 6.06 -3.06
C CYS A 242 14.22 5.12 -4.25
N LEU A 243 15.08 4.10 -4.35
CA LEU A 243 15.29 3.33 -5.58
C LEU A 243 15.10 1.84 -5.33
N GLN A 244 14.10 1.26 -5.98
CA GLN A 244 13.82 -0.17 -5.89
C GLN A 244 14.75 -1.01 -6.79
N SER A 245 14.98 -2.26 -6.40
CA SER A 245 15.60 -3.28 -7.23
C SER A 245 14.61 -4.33 -7.76
N ASP A 246 13.47 -4.46 -7.12
CA ASP A 246 12.39 -5.34 -7.54
C ASP A 246 11.63 -4.78 -8.75
N LEU A 247 11.07 -5.66 -9.59
CA LEU A 247 10.26 -5.30 -10.75
C LEU A 247 10.96 -4.32 -11.73
N THR A 248 12.24 -4.52 -11.95
CA THR A 248 13.09 -3.67 -12.81
C THR A 248 13.48 -4.32 -14.14
N ASP A 249 13.16 -5.59 -14.36
CA ASP A 249 13.63 -6.38 -15.50
C ASP A 249 13.28 -5.74 -16.86
N ASP A 250 12.17 -5.03 -16.93
CA ASP A 250 11.68 -4.35 -18.14
C ASP A 250 12.22 -2.91 -18.31
N PHE A 251 13.01 -2.42 -17.35
CA PHE A 251 13.59 -1.08 -17.46
C PHE A 251 14.74 -1.08 -18.47
N THR A 252 14.72 -0.16 -19.42
CA THR A 252 15.76 -0.03 -20.44
C THR A 252 16.28 1.41 -20.49
N ALA A 253 17.61 1.57 -20.49
CA ALA A 253 18.27 2.85 -20.66
C ALA A 253 19.67 2.67 -21.24
N PHE A 254 20.07 3.56 -22.15
CA PHE A 254 21.42 3.60 -22.73
C PHE A 254 21.89 2.25 -23.28
N GLY A 255 20.99 1.50 -23.92
CA GLY A 255 21.27 0.20 -24.52
C GLY A 255 21.49 -0.94 -23.52
N THR A 256 21.11 -0.76 -22.25
CA THR A 256 21.13 -1.79 -21.21
C THR A 256 19.74 -2.01 -20.61
N THR A 257 19.55 -3.09 -19.86
CA THR A 257 18.27 -3.48 -19.28
C THR A 257 18.37 -3.75 -17.79
N GLY A 258 17.24 -3.73 -17.08
CA GLY A 258 17.14 -4.13 -15.68
C GLY A 258 17.89 -3.22 -14.73
N LEU A 259 18.46 -3.82 -13.70
CA LEU A 259 19.19 -3.11 -12.64
C LEU A 259 20.39 -2.31 -13.18
N ASP A 260 21.08 -2.81 -14.20
CA ASP A 260 22.22 -2.13 -14.80
C ASP A 260 21.77 -0.84 -15.52
N ALA A 261 20.66 -0.92 -16.24
CA ALA A 261 20.05 0.25 -16.88
C ALA A 261 19.64 1.32 -15.87
N LEU A 262 18.93 0.92 -14.81
CA LEU A 262 18.49 1.83 -13.77
C LEU A 262 19.68 2.44 -13.02
N THR A 263 20.70 1.66 -12.70
CA THR A 263 21.94 2.16 -12.07
C THR A 263 22.64 3.19 -12.94
N ARG A 264 22.75 2.92 -14.25
CA ARG A 264 23.36 3.86 -15.22
C ARG A 264 22.55 5.14 -15.34
N PHE A 265 21.23 5.04 -15.42
CA PHE A 265 20.34 6.19 -15.48
C PHE A 265 20.50 7.10 -14.27
N VAL A 266 20.46 6.53 -13.06
CA VAL A 266 20.61 7.31 -11.81
C VAL A 266 22.01 7.94 -11.73
N ARG A 267 23.05 7.19 -12.06
CA ARG A 267 24.43 7.71 -12.11
C ARG A 267 24.53 8.90 -13.06
N ALA A 268 24.09 8.74 -14.32
CA ALA A 268 24.12 9.77 -15.32
C ALA A 268 23.33 11.02 -14.91
N THR A 269 22.17 10.81 -14.26
CA THR A 269 21.34 11.91 -13.73
C THR A 269 22.07 12.69 -12.63
N LEU A 270 22.69 11.99 -11.68
CA LEU A 270 23.46 12.64 -10.61
C LEU A 270 24.71 13.36 -11.15
N ASP A 271 25.35 12.83 -12.19
CA ASP A 271 26.53 13.44 -12.81
C ASP A 271 26.14 14.68 -13.61
N GLU A 272 25.07 14.64 -14.41
CA GLU A 272 24.54 15.78 -15.14
C GLU A 272 24.10 16.91 -14.20
N TRP A 273 23.49 16.56 -13.07
CA TRP A 273 23.08 17.53 -12.05
C TRP A 273 24.25 18.01 -11.17
N GLN A 274 25.46 17.46 -11.36
CA GLN A 274 26.67 17.78 -10.60
C GLN A 274 26.46 17.66 -9.08
N VAL A 275 25.72 16.65 -8.61
CA VAL A 275 25.41 16.46 -7.19
C VAL A 275 26.59 15.82 -6.48
N PRO A 276 27.23 16.46 -5.49
CA PRO A 276 28.29 15.83 -4.71
C PRO A 276 27.71 14.75 -3.78
N GLY A 277 28.52 13.72 -3.45
CA GLY A 277 28.05 12.59 -2.66
C GLY A 277 27.49 12.99 -1.30
N GLU A 278 28.13 13.92 -0.61
CA GLU A 278 27.69 14.45 0.70
C GLU A 278 26.35 15.20 0.66
N ALA A 279 25.88 15.60 -0.53
CA ALA A 279 24.56 16.19 -0.72
C ALA A 279 23.47 15.15 -0.99
N ILE A 280 23.83 13.85 -1.06
CA ILE A 280 22.89 12.78 -1.35
C ILE A 280 22.38 12.15 -0.05
N THR A 281 21.07 11.93 0.02
CA THR A 281 20.42 11.09 1.02
C THR A 281 19.82 9.87 0.32
N VAL A 282 20.13 8.67 0.78
CA VAL A 282 19.55 7.41 0.32
C VAL A 282 18.50 6.96 1.34
N ILE A 283 17.30 6.66 0.89
CA ILE A 283 16.19 6.20 1.74
C ILE A 283 15.80 4.79 1.37
N GLU A 284 15.61 3.96 2.36
CA GLU A 284 15.08 2.63 2.23
C GLU A 284 13.57 2.66 2.49
N GLY A 285 12.77 2.51 1.43
CA GLY A 285 11.31 2.38 1.53
C GLY A 285 10.87 0.92 1.73
N ILE A 286 11.65 -0.04 1.21
CA ILE A 286 11.52 -1.47 1.46
C ILE A 286 12.89 -2.02 1.85
N PRO A 287 13.04 -2.61 3.05
CA PRO A 287 14.31 -3.14 3.53
C PRO A 287 14.93 -4.14 2.55
N GLY A 288 16.20 -3.97 2.25
CA GLY A 288 16.94 -4.83 1.34
C GLY A 288 16.68 -4.55 -0.14
N ALA A 289 15.41 -4.44 -0.57
CA ALA A 289 15.06 -4.18 -1.97
C ALA A 289 15.54 -2.81 -2.46
N ASP A 290 15.65 -1.82 -1.57
CA ASP A 290 16.05 -0.46 -1.94
C ASP A 290 17.55 -0.19 -1.76
N ASN A 291 18.34 -1.21 -1.40
CA ASN A 291 19.79 -1.10 -1.19
C ASN A 291 20.63 -1.57 -2.39
N GLU A 292 20.08 -2.31 -3.32
CA GLU A 292 20.83 -2.89 -4.45
C GLU A 292 21.36 -1.80 -5.39
N ILE A 293 20.52 -0.86 -5.81
CA ILE A 293 20.94 0.26 -6.69
C ILE A 293 21.97 1.16 -5.98
N PRO A 294 21.77 1.61 -4.74
CA PRO A 294 22.81 2.32 -3.99
C PRO A 294 24.13 1.56 -3.90
N THR A 295 24.10 0.25 -3.65
CA THR A 295 25.29 -0.59 -3.61
C THR A 295 26.04 -0.59 -4.95
N ARG A 296 25.34 -0.68 -6.08
CA ARG A 296 25.90 -0.63 -7.44
C ARG A 296 26.44 0.75 -7.82
N LEU A 297 25.89 1.82 -7.27
CA LEU A 297 26.40 3.18 -7.44
C LEU A 297 27.79 3.35 -6.77
N GLY A 298 28.08 2.61 -5.69
CA GLY A 298 29.40 2.52 -5.08
C GLY A 298 29.98 3.88 -4.72
N ASP A 299 31.22 4.15 -5.17
CA ASP A 299 31.95 5.39 -4.88
C ASP A 299 31.22 6.67 -5.31
N ARG A 300 30.23 6.57 -6.23
CA ARG A 300 29.39 7.72 -6.61
C ARG A 300 28.60 8.28 -5.43
N LEU A 301 28.36 7.46 -4.42
CA LEU A 301 27.65 7.82 -3.19
C LEU A 301 28.61 8.05 -2.02
N ALA A 302 29.91 8.25 -2.26
CA ALA A 302 30.87 8.53 -1.18
C ALA A 302 30.45 9.79 -0.40
N GLY A 303 30.29 9.64 0.92
CA GLY A 303 29.80 10.71 1.79
C GLY A 303 28.27 10.85 1.87
N ALA A 304 27.50 10.06 1.09
CA ALA A 304 26.05 10.08 1.16
C ALA A 304 25.54 9.57 2.52
N ARG A 305 24.42 10.16 2.95
CA ARG A 305 23.72 9.69 4.14
C ARG A 305 22.72 8.59 3.76
N THR A 306 22.76 7.45 4.43
CA THR A 306 21.73 6.42 4.32
C THR A 306 20.75 6.50 5.50
N VAL A 307 19.45 6.42 5.21
CA VAL A 307 18.35 6.37 6.18
C VAL A 307 17.63 5.04 6.00
N PRO A 308 17.92 4.05 6.87
CA PRO A 308 17.29 2.73 6.79
C PRO A 308 15.78 2.81 7.06
N PHE A 309 15.05 1.80 6.60
CA PHE A 309 13.60 1.73 6.76
C PHE A 309 13.14 1.95 8.21
N LEU A 310 13.84 1.38 9.17
CA LEU A 310 13.48 1.50 10.58
C LEU A 310 13.51 2.96 11.06
N ASP A 311 14.50 3.73 10.63
CA ASP A 311 14.59 5.16 10.94
C ASP A 311 13.50 5.95 10.23
N VAL A 312 13.21 5.62 8.95
CA VAL A 312 12.08 6.20 8.20
C VAL A 312 10.76 5.92 8.93
N TRP A 313 10.58 4.69 9.42
CA TRP A 313 9.34 4.30 10.10
C TRP A 313 9.13 5.00 11.44
N HIS A 314 10.18 5.18 12.24
CA HIS A 314 10.10 5.79 13.56
C HIS A 314 10.20 7.31 13.56
N SER A 315 11.00 7.86 12.64
CA SER A 315 11.32 9.29 12.61
C SER A 315 10.71 10.04 11.43
N GLY A 316 9.96 9.34 10.55
CA GLY A 316 9.36 9.90 9.35
C GLY A 316 10.34 10.04 8.17
N LEU A 317 9.77 10.24 6.98
CA LEU A 317 10.53 10.58 5.78
C LEU A 317 11.16 11.97 5.93
N PRO A 318 12.41 12.18 5.48
CA PRO A 318 13.08 13.48 5.53
C PRO A 318 12.58 14.41 4.41
N VAL A 319 11.30 14.76 4.43
CA VAL A 319 10.62 15.62 3.46
C VAL A 319 10.55 17.07 3.91
N GLY A 320 10.21 17.99 3.01
CA GLY A 320 10.03 19.41 3.30
C GLY A 320 11.36 20.16 3.50
N ARG A 321 12.48 19.60 3.02
CA ARG A 321 13.83 20.19 3.15
C ARG A 321 14.24 20.99 1.93
N GLY A 322 13.45 20.97 0.87
CA GLY A 322 13.80 21.55 -0.42
C GLY A 322 14.74 20.68 -1.25
N ASP A 323 14.91 19.41 -0.87
CA ASP A 323 15.65 18.42 -1.66
C ASP A 323 14.93 18.11 -2.96
N THR A 324 15.69 17.77 -4.00
CA THR A 324 15.14 17.16 -5.21
C THR A 324 15.15 15.65 -5.06
N TRP A 325 14.02 15.00 -5.30
CA TRP A 325 13.90 13.56 -5.18
C TRP A 325 14.12 12.84 -6.52
N ILE A 326 14.73 11.66 -6.47
CA ILE A 326 14.67 10.65 -7.55
C ILE A 326 14.05 9.41 -6.93
N SER A 327 12.85 9.06 -7.36
CA SER A 327 12.12 7.94 -6.76
C SER A 327 11.52 7.01 -7.80
N THR A 328 11.69 5.70 -7.59
CA THR A 328 10.93 4.65 -8.27
C THR A 328 9.72 4.22 -7.45
N ARG A 329 9.68 4.56 -6.15
CA ARG A 329 8.62 4.21 -5.21
C ARG A 329 7.49 5.23 -5.22
N PHE A 330 6.26 4.76 -5.31
CA PHE A 330 5.05 5.59 -5.40
C PHE A 330 4.77 6.40 -4.13
N HIS A 331 4.77 5.79 -2.96
CA HIS A 331 4.42 6.49 -1.72
C HIS A 331 5.47 7.51 -1.25
N PRO A 332 6.79 7.27 -1.40
CA PRO A 332 7.78 8.34 -1.25
C PRO A 332 7.53 9.53 -2.18
N HIS A 333 7.15 9.31 -3.46
CA HIS A 333 6.72 10.40 -4.35
C HIS A 333 5.50 11.13 -3.78
N LEU A 334 4.44 10.41 -3.37
CA LEU A 334 3.24 11.02 -2.82
C LEU A 334 3.54 11.91 -1.62
N VAL A 335 4.30 11.39 -0.64
CA VAL A 335 4.57 12.10 0.63
C VAL A 335 5.52 13.27 0.43
N ALA A 336 6.58 13.11 -0.38
CA ALA A 336 7.52 14.19 -0.67
C ALA A 336 6.86 15.30 -1.50
N ALA A 337 6.06 14.95 -2.50
CA ALA A 337 5.28 15.92 -3.25
C ALA A 337 4.24 16.64 -2.37
N ALA A 338 3.62 15.95 -1.40
CA ALA A 338 2.70 16.55 -0.43
C ALA A 338 3.41 17.52 0.52
N ALA A 339 4.71 17.32 0.77
CA ALA A 339 5.56 18.25 1.52
C ALA A 339 6.00 19.47 0.70
N GLY A 340 5.77 19.47 -0.62
CA GLY A 340 6.20 20.52 -1.54
C GLY A 340 7.58 20.28 -2.18
N ASP A 341 8.23 19.14 -1.90
CA ASP A 341 9.52 18.80 -2.51
C ASP A 341 9.38 18.52 -4.01
N SER A 342 10.40 18.91 -4.77
CA SER A 342 10.50 18.62 -6.20
C SER A 342 11.04 17.21 -6.44
N GLY A 343 10.83 16.65 -7.64
CA GLY A 343 11.41 15.35 -7.91
C GLY A 343 11.18 14.81 -9.32
N VAL A 344 11.86 13.70 -9.55
CA VAL A 344 11.79 12.90 -10.76
C VAL A 344 11.27 11.51 -10.36
N ALA A 345 10.16 11.11 -10.95
CA ALA A 345 9.58 9.79 -10.80
C ALA A 345 10.07 8.89 -11.95
N VAL A 346 10.86 7.88 -11.61
CA VAL A 346 11.38 6.90 -12.57
C VAL A 346 10.46 5.69 -12.60
N ILE A 347 10.12 5.22 -13.79
CA ILE A 347 9.20 4.11 -14.02
C ILE A 347 10.02 2.83 -14.28
N PRO A 348 10.25 1.97 -13.27
CA PRO A 348 11.05 0.76 -13.46
C PRO A 348 10.33 -0.33 -14.27
N ARG A 349 9.00 -0.35 -14.22
CA ARG A 349 8.13 -1.26 -14.95
C ARG A 349 6.93 -0.49 -15.50
N PRO A 350 6.89 -0.23 -16.83
CA PRO A 350 5.91 0.67 -17.43
C PRO A 350 4.44 0.26 -17.25
N ASP A 351 4.12 -1.04 -17.40
CA ASP A 351 2.75 -1.56 -17.27
C ASP A 351 2.18 -1.41 -15.85
N TYR A 352 3.04 -1.30 -14.84
CA TYR A 352 2.65 -1.23 -13.43
C TYR A 352 2.90 0.14 -12.79
N TYR A 353 4.07 0.75 -12.98
CA TYR A 353 4.42 1.99 -12.28
C TYR A 353 4.02 3.26 -13.00
N ALA A 354 3.85 3.23 -14.34
CA ALA A 354 3.49 4.43 -15.10
C ALA A 354 2.15 5.03 -14.62
N THR A 355 1.12 4.19 -14.51
CA THR A 355 -0.21 4.62 -14.01
C THR A 355 -0.13 5.20 -12.61
N LYS A 356 0.67 4.60 -11.73
CA LYS A 356 0.83 5.06 -10.34
C LYS A 356 1.40 6.48 -10.28
N HIS A 357 2.57 6.71 -10.86
CA HIS A 357 3.20 8.04 -10.81
C HIS A 357 2.37 9.09 -11.55
N ARG A 358 1.81 8.74 -12.71
CA ARG A 358 0.93 9.64 -13.46
C ARG A 358 -0.38 9.96 -12.74
N SER A 359 -0.89 9.09 -11.87
CA SER A 359 -2.07 9.41 -11.07
C SER A 359 -1.81 10.56 -10.10
N LEU A 360 -0.59 10.71 -9.60
CA LEU A 360 -0.22 11.85 -8.74
C LEU A 360 -0.05 13.14 -9.55
N THR A 361 0.56 13.07 -10.75
CA THR A 361 0.67 14.25 -11.60
C THR A 361 -0.69 14.71 -12.13
N ALA A 362 -1.61 13.79 -12.38
CA ALA A 362 -2.98 14.10 -12.79
C ALA A 362 -3.78 14.89 -11.73
N ILE A 363 -3.43 14.75 -10.46
CA ILE A 363 -4.09 15.46 -9.35
C ILE A 363 -3.27 16.66 -8.82
N GLY A 364 -2.16 17.01 -9.50
CA GLY A 364 -1.42 18.26 -9.25
C GLY A 364 0.03 18.13 -8.82
N SER A 365 0.60 16.92 -8.68
CA SER A 365 2.04 16.79 -8.44
C SER A 365 2.81 17.33 -9.65
N LEU A 366 3.75 18.22 -9.40
CA LEU A 366 4.60 18.81 -10.45
C LEU A 366 5.90 18.02 -10.67
N TRP A 367 6.01 16.80 -10.15
CA TRP A 367 7.15 15.95 -10.40
C TRP A 367 7.24 15.56 -11.89
N THR A 368 8.48 15.51 -12.39
CA THR A 368 8.75 15.00 -13.73
C THR A 368 8.63 13.48 -13.72
N VAL A 369 7.75 12.93 -14.53
CA VAL A 369 7.71 11.48 -14.81
C VAL A 369 8.63 11.19 -15.98
N VAL A 370 9.57 10.24 -15.82
CA VAL A 370 10.51 9.87 -16.90
C VAL A 370 9.80 8.97 -17.89
N ASP A 371 9.52 9.51 -19.08
CA ASP A 371 8.91 8.77 -20.18
C ASP A 371 9.96 8.18 -21.14
N ASP A 372 11.12 8.82 -21.24
CA ASP A 372 12.26 8.39 -22.05
C ASP A 372 13.52 8.28 -21.19
N PRO A 373 13.88 7.06 -20.72
CA PRO A 373 15.07 6.87 -19.90
C PRO A 373 16.42 7.04 -20.62
N ASP A 374 16.44 7.17 -21.94
CA ASP A 374 17.66 7.53 -22.69
C ASP A 374 17.96 9.05 -22.64
N THR A 375 17.01 9.84 -22.16
CA THR A 375 17.14 11.28 -21.96
C THR A 375 17.26 11.62 -20.47
N ILE A 376 18.34 12.31 -20.08
CA ILE A 376 18.51 12.76 -18.69
C ILE A 376 17.55 13.94 -18.44
N PRO A 377 16.67 13.86 -17.43
CA PRO A 377 15.76 14.96 -17.13
C PRO A 377 16.51 16.15 -16.52
N ALA A 378 16.07 17.36 -16.86
CA ALA A 378 16.55 18.55 -16.16
C ALA A 378 16.23 18.46 -14.66
N ARG A 379 17.12 18.98 -13.81
CA ARG A 379 16.86 19.01 -12.37
C ARG A 379 15.69 19.93 -12.05
N PRO A 380 14.59 19.42 -11.47
CA PRO A 380 13.46 20.27 -11.10
C PRO A 380 13.82 21.10 -9.85
N HIS A 381 13.58 22.42 -9.90
CA HIS A 381 13.83 23.35 -8.79
C HIS A 381 12.56 23.70 -8.00
N ALA A 382 11.40 23.38 -8.53
CA ALA A 382 10.11 23.54 -7.90
C ALA A 382 9.27 22.29 -8.16
N GLY A 383 8.40 21.94 -7.25
CA GLY A 383 7.60 20.73 -7.39
C GLY A 383 6.67 20.51 -6.22
N GLY A 384 6.11 19.30 -6.20
CA GLY A 384 5.13 18.91 -5.21
C GLY A 384 3.72 19.37 -5.55
N PHE A 385 2.83 19.16 -4.61
CA PHE A 385 1.45 19.65 -4.68
C PHE A 385 1.35 21.07 -4.16
N SER A 386 0.46 21.87 -4.73
CA SER A 386 0.00 23.07 -4.03
C SER A 386 -0.73 22.69 -2.74
N ALA A 387 -0.78 23.61 -1.78
CA ALA A 387 -1.52 23.39 -0.54
C ALA A 387 -3.00 23.04 -0.82
N SER A 388 -3.63 23.70 -1.79
CA SER A 388 -5.04 23.47 -2.15
C SER A 388 -5.28 22.08 -2.77
N GLU A 389 -4.35 21.56 -3.57
CA GLU A 389 -4.46 20.22 -4.18
C GLU A 389 -4.27 19.14 -3.13
N ARG A 390 -3.23 19.27 -2.30
CA ARG A 390 -3.01 18.37 -1.16
C ARG A 390 -4.22 18.34 -0.23
N ASP A 391 -4.72 19.50 0.20
CA ASP A 391 -5.82 19.60 1.15
C ASP A 391 -7.11 19.01 0.57
N ARG A 392 -7.34 19.15 -0.76
CA ARG A 392 -8.47 18.51 -1.45
C ARG A 392 -8.37 16.99 -1.43
N ALA A 393 -7.20 16.42 -1.73
CA ALA A 393 -6.98 14.97 -1.71
C ALA A 393 -7.16 14.40 -0.29
N VAL A 394 -6.61 15.07 0.72
CA VAL A 394 -6.78 14.71 2.13
C VAL A 394 -8.26 14.78 2.54
N ALA A 395 -8.97 15.86 2.18
CA ALA A 395 -10.38 16.03 2.52
C ALA A 395 -11.25 14.92 1.90
N ALA A 396 -11.05 14.61 0.63
CA ALA A 396 -11.80 13.54 -0.05
C ALA A 396 -11.63 12.18 0.65
N LYS A 397 -10.41 11.84 1.04
CA LYS A 397 -10.13 10.57 1.74
C LYS A 397 -10.68 10.56 3.17
N LYS A 398 -10.59 11.68 3.90
CA LYS A 398 -11.18 11.81 5.24
C LYS A 398 -12.71 11.72 5.20
N GLU A 399 -13.35 12.30 4.20
CA GLU A 399 -14.81 12.21 4.01
C GLU A 399 -15.24 10.77 3.76
N LEU A 400 -14.55 10.05 2.87
CA LEU A 400 -14.79 8.62 2.63
C LEU A 400 -14.65 7.82 3.93
N ALA A 401 -13.56 8.01 4.67
CA ALA A 401 -13.32 7.32 5.93
C ALA A 401 -14.41 7.59 6.98
N GLN A 402 -14.89 8.82 7.08
CA GLN A 402 -16.00 9.18 7.97
C GLN A 402 -17.33 8.57 7.51
N GLN A 403 -17.56 8.44 6.21
CA GLN A 403 -18.76 7.80 5.67
C GLN A 403 -18.78 6.30 5.99
N ILE A 404 -17.64 5.61 5.83
CA ILE A 404 -17.50 4.18 6.12
C ILE A 404 -17.57 3.92 7.63
N TYR A 405 -16.85 4.70 8.43
CA TYR A 405 -16.78 4.56 9.88
C TYR A 405 -17.11 5.91 10.58
N PRO A 406 -18.38 6.34 10.58
CA PRO A 406 -18.79 7.57 11.26
C PRO A 406 -18.49 7.46 12.76
N ARG A 407 -18.05 8.55 13.40
CA ARG A 407 -17.86 8.57 14.87
C ARG A 407 -19.16 8.23 15.56
N ARG A 408 -19.09 7.32 16.52
CA ARG A 408 -20.20 7.03 17.44
C ARG A 408 -19.91 7.75 18.77
N TRP A 409 -20.75 8.71 19.09
CA TRP A 409 -20.78 9.35 20.40
C TRP A 409 -21.56 8.41 21.34
N PHE A 410 -20.92 7.95 22.39
CA PHE A 410 -21.56 7.14 23.44
C PHE A 410 -21.57 7.90 24.75
#